data_401cbd1196f02821cd40f736b4e26d21
#
_entry.id   401cbd1196f02821cd40f736b4e26d21
#
_cell.length_a   1.000
_cell.length_b   1.000
_cell.length_c   1.000
_cell.angle_alpha   90.00
_cell.angle_beta   90.00
_cell.angle_gamma   90.00
#
_symmetry.space_group_name_H-M   'P 1'
#
loop_
_entity.id
_entity.type
_entity.pdbx_description
1 polymer ?
#
loop_
_entity_poly.entity_id
_entity_poly.type
_entity_poly.pdbx_seq_one_letter_code
_entity_poly.pdbx_strand_id
1 'polypeptide(L)'
;MTYIITGGAGFIGSNFILYMRSAYPDARIVCLDKLTYAGNLSTLKSVMNEPNFRFVKLDICDRQGVYALFEEEKPDAVINFAAESHVDRSIENPSIFLETNIIGTSVLMDACRMFGNIRYHQVS
;
A
#
# COMPACT_ATOMS: atom_id res chain seq x y z
N MET A 1 4.36 5.09 -15.49
CA MET A 1 3.15 4.93 -14.65
C MET A 1 3.53 4.92 -13.18
N THR A 2 2.64 5.41 -12.36
CA THR A 2 2.84 5.47 -10.91
C THR A 2 1.85 4.52 -10.22
N TYR A 3 2.37 3.66 -9.36
CA TYR A 3 1.56 2.71 -8.59
C TYR A 3 1.71 2.98 -7.11
N ILE A 4 0.59 3.02 -6.39
CA ILE A 4 0.60 2.99 -4.93
C ILE A 4 0.32 1.55 -4.52
N ILE A 5 1.23 0.98 -3.72
CA ILE A 5 1.10 -0.39 -3.23
C ILE A 5 1.01 -0.32 -1.71
N THR A 6 -0.16 -0.66 -1.18
CA THR A 6 -0.36 -0.67 0.27
C THR A 6 -0.03 -2.04 0.83
N GLY A 7 0.46 -2.09 2.07
CA GLY A 7 0.91 -3.34 2.65
C GLY A 7 2.19 -3.87 2.04
N GLY A 8 2.95 -2.99 1.39
CA GLY A 8 4.15 -3.39 0.66
C GLY A 8 5.31 -3.83 1.53
N ALA A 9 5.25 -3.59 2.84
CA ALA A 9 6.27 -4.10 3.76
C ALA A 9 5.97 -5.52 4.25
N GLY A 10 4.77 -6.05 3.96
CA GLY A 10 4.43 -7.44 4.26
C GLY A 10 5.12 -8.40 3.30
N PHE A 11 5.00 -9.71 3.58
CA PHE A 11 5.74 -10.72 2.82
C PHE A 11 5.38 -10.72 1.33
N ILE A 12 4.10 -10.82 1.00
CA ILE A 12 3.68 -10.91 -0.41
C ILE A 12 3.81 -9.56 -1.10
N GLY A 13 3.44 -8.47 -0.40
CA GLY A 13 3.53 -7.13 -0.97
C GLY A 13 4.96 -6.74 -1.30
N SER A 14 5.91 -7.04 -0.42
CA SER A 14 7.32 -6.71 -0.67
C SER A 14 7.89 -7.51 -1.84
N ASN A 15 7.54 -8.79 -1.94
CA ASN A 15 7.98 -9.60 -3.08
C ASN A 15 7.39 -9.09 -4.39
N PHE A 16 6.15 -8.65 -4.36
CA PHE A 16 5.51 -8.04 -5.54
C PHE A 16 6.25 -6.76 -5.95
N ILE A 17 6.63 -5.92 -5.00
CA ILE A 17 7.39 -4.70 -5.28
C ILE A 17 8.73 -5.02 -5.94
N LEU A 18 9.45 -6.00 -5.40
CA LEU A 18 10.73 -6.41 -5.98
C LEU A 18 10.55 -6.90 -7.41
N TYR A 19 9.50 -7.69 -7.66
CA TYR A 19 9.17 -8.13 -9.01
C TYR A 19 8.90 -6.93 -9.94
N MET A 20 8.09 -5.98 -9.50
CA MET A 20 7.75 -4.81 -10.31
C MET A 20 8.98 -3.96 -10.64
N ARG A 21 9.88 -3.77 -9.66
CA ARG A 21 11.10 -3.00 -9.90
C ARG A 21 11.99 -3.67 -10.94
N SER A 22 12.04 -5.00 -10.94
CA SER A 22 12.83 -5.75 -11.91
C SER A 22 12.18 -5.77 -13.29
N ALA A 23 10.88 -6.04 -13.35
CA ALA A 23 10.15 -6.20 -14.61
C ALA A 23 9.85 -4.86 -15.30
N TYR A 24 9.60 -3.81 -14.51
CA TYR A 24 9.19 -2.51 -15.02
C TYR A 24 10.01 -1.39 -14.36
N PRO A 25 11.30 -1.28 -14.69
CA PRO A 25 12.19 -0.34 -13.99
C PRO A 25 11.81 1.13 -14.17
N ASP A 26 11.05 1.46 -15.20
CA ASP A 26 10.60 2.84 -15.44
C ASP A 26 9.33 3.19 -14.64
N ALA A 27 8.66 2.22 -14.06
CA ALA A 27 7.47 2.47 -13.24
C ALA A 27 7.87 3.05 -11.89
N ARG A 28 7.10 4.05 -11.45
CA ARG A 28 7.28 4.61 -10.10
C ARG A 28 6.42 3.82 -9.12
N ILE A 29 7.03 3.37 -8.04
CA ILE A 29 6.35 2.60 -6.99
C ILE A 29 6.35 3.41 -5.70
N VAL A 30 5.17 3.67 -5.16
CA VAL A 30 5.02 4.28 -3.84
C VAL A 30 4.46 3.21 -2.91
N CYS A 31 5.28 2.79 -1.96
CA CYS A 31 4.92 1.77 -0.98
C CYS A 31 4.32 2.45 0.23
N LEU A 32 3.09 2.13 0.57
CA LEU A 32 2.38 2.71 1.70
C LEU A 32 2.11 1.61 2.72
N ASP A 33 2.64 1.77 3.93
CA ASP A 33 2.48 0.77 4.98
C ASP A 33 2.60 1.45 6.33
N LYS A 34 1.80 1.04 7.30
CA LYS A 34 1.90 1.63 8.63
C LYS A 34 2.93 0.93 9.51
N LEU A 35 3.58 -0.11 9.02
CA LEU A 35 4.65 -0.84 9.73
C LEU A 35 4.22 -1.31 11.11
N THR A 36 3.12 -2.06 11.17
CA THR A 36 2.71 -2.72 12.39
C THR A 36 3.54 -3.98 12.63
N TYR A 37 3.11 -4.83 13.52
CA TYR A 37 3.86 -6.01 13.94
C TYR A 37 4.39 -6.89 12.81
N ALA A 38 3.72 -6.93 11.67
CA ALA A 38 4.11 -7.78 10.54
C ALA A 38 5.01 -7.07 9.52
N GLY A 39 5.07 -5.72 9.58
CA GLY A 39 5.80 -4.96 8.59
C GLY A 39 7.24 -4.72 8.99
N ASN A 40 8.16 -4.96 8.06
CA ASN A 40 9.52 -4.52 8.23
C ASN A 40 10.11 -4.20 6.85
N LEU A 41 11.11 -3.33 6.83
CA LEU A 41 11.68 -2.82 5.60
C LEU A 41 12.88 -3.63 5.10
N SER A 42 13.27 -4.70 5.80
CA SER A 42 14.46 -5.45 5.42
C SER A 42 14.35 -6.07 4.02
N THR A 43 13.17 -6.53 3.64
CA THR A 43 12.93 -7.11 2.31
C THR A 43 13.04 -6.06 1.21
N LEU A 44 12.72 -4.80 1.52
CA LEU A 44 12.74 -3.72 0.55
C LEU A 44 14.06 -2.95 0.54
N LYS A 45 15.02 -3.37 1.35
CA LYS A 45 16.28 -2.64 1.51
C LYS A 45 16.99 -2.38 0.18
N SER A 46 16.95 -3.34 -0.73
CA SER A 46 17.62 -3.23 -2.03
C SER A 46 17.03 -2.15 -2.93
N VAL A 47 15.78 -1.76 -2.73
CA VAL A 47 15.10 -0.77 -3.57
C VAL A 47 14.88 0.57 -2.88
N MET A 48 15.15 0.67 -1.59
CA MET A 48 14.85 1.88 -0.81
C MET A 48 15.51 3.15 -1.34
N ASN A 49 16.67 3.03 -1.97
CA ASN A 49 17.40 4.18 -2.49
C ASN A 49 17.21 4.40 -3.99
N GLU A 50 16.36 3.63 -4.64
CA GLU A 50 16.12 3.81 -6.07
C GLU A 50 15.28 5.06 -6.32
N PRO A 51 15.55 5.83 -7.40
CA PRO A 51 14.85 7.09 -7.63
C PRO A 51 13.36 6.93 -7.93
N ASN A 52 12.93 5.78 -8.45
CA ASN A 52 11.54 5.52 -8.75
C ASN A 52 10.81 4.76 -7.64
N PHE A 53 11.41 4.68 -6.46
CA PHE A 53 10.78 4.05 -5.30
C PHE A 53 10.66 5.06 -4.15
N ARG A 54 9.49 5.09 -3.52
CA ARG A 54 9.26 5.91 -2.33
C ARG A 54 8.51 5.09 -1.30
N PHE A 55 8.99 5.11 -0.06
CA PHE A 55 8.28 4.50 1.06
C PHE A 55 7.59 5.58 1.88
N VAL A 56 6.32 5.35 2.20
CA VAL A 56 5.54 6.27 3.05
C VAL A 56 4.94 5.46 4.20
N LYS A 57 5.30 5.83 5.43
CA LYS A 57 4.70 5.22 6.61
C LYS A 57 3.38 5.93 6.90
N LEU A 58 2.28 5.26 6.58
CA LEU A 58 0.95 5.86 6.67
C LEU A 58 -0.10 4.76 6.85
N ASP A 59 -1.09 5.02 7.70
CA ASP A 59 -2.23 4.15 7.88
C ASP A 59 -3.26 4.47 6.79
N ILE A 60 -3.74 3.44 6.08
CA ILE A 60 -4.74 3.65 5.02
C ILE A 60 -6.07 4.20 5.55
N CYS A 61 -6.31 4.09 6.86
CA CYS A 61 -7.48 4.69 7.51
C CYS A 61 -7.35 6.20 7.71
N ASP A 62 -6.14 6.75 7.53
CA ASP A 62 -5.89 8.18 7.63
C ASP A 62 -6.28 8.85 6.31
N ARG A 63 -7.55 9.27 6.23
CA ARG A 63 -8.12 9.84 5.00
C ARG A 63 -7.35 11.07 4.52
N GLN A 64 -6.99 11.96 5.43
CA GLN A 64 -6.26 13.17 5.05
C GLN A 64 -4.88 12.85 4.48
N GLY A 65 -4.16 11.93 5.12
CA GLY A 65 -2.84 11.51 4.66
C GLY A 65 -2.90 10.81 3.31
N VAL A 66 -3.88 9.92 3.13
CA VAL A 66 -4.07 9.21 1.86
C VAL A 66 -4.40 10.20 0.73
N TYR A 67 -5.31 11.13 0.98
CA TYR A 67 -5.71 12.11 -0.04
C TYR A 67 -4.54 13.03 -0.41
N ALA A 68 -3.76 13.46 0.57
CA ALA A 68 -2.58 14.28 0.30
C ALA A 68 -1.56 13.53 -0.55
N LEU A 69 -1.37 12.24 -0.27
CA LEU A 69 -0.46 11.41 -1.04
C LEU A 69 -0.94 11.23 -2.49
N PHE A 70 -2.23 10.99 -2.68
CA PHE A 70 -2.80 10.86 -4.02
C PHE A 70 -2.66 12.15 -4.82
N GLU A 71 -2.87 13.28 -4.19
CA GLU A 71 -2.72 14.57 -4.85
C GLU A 71 -1.28 14.83 -5.26
N GLU A 72 -0.33 14.46 -4.41
CA GLU A 72 1.10 14.64 -4.68
C GLU A 72 1.60 13.67 -5.76
N GLU A 73 1.26 12.39 -5.66
CA GLU A 73 1.81 11.36 -6.53
C GLU A 73 1.00 11.13 -7.81
N LYS A 74 -0.29 11.41 -7.78
CA LYS A 74 -1.19 11.21 -8.93
C LYS A 74 -1.05 9.81 -9.52
N PRO A 75 -1.32 8.76 -8.72
CA PRO A 75 -1.09 7.40 -9.18
C PRO A 75 -2.03 6.99 -10.30
N ASP A 76 -1.58 6.05 -11.11
CA ASP A 76 -2.40 5.44 -12.16
C ASP A 76 -3.17 4.23 -11.65
N ALA A 77 -2.62 3.56 -10.64
CA ALA A 77 -3.26 2.38 -10.06
C ALA A 77 -2.87 2.23 -8.59
N VAL A 78 -3.75 1.56 -7.84
CA VAL A 78 -3.54 1.22 -6.44
C VAL A 78 -3.70 -0.28 -6.29
N ILE A 79 -2.74 -0.92 -5.61
CA ILE A 79 -2.80 -2.35 -5.31
C ILE A 79 -2.74 -2.49 -3.80
N ASN A 80 -3.80 -3.04 -3.22
CA ASN A 80 -3.96 -3.09 -1.77
C ASN A 80 -3.67 -4.49 -1.23
N PHE A 81 -2.52 -4.65 -0.56
CA PHE A 81 -2.15 -5.87 0.16
C PHE A 81 -2.35 -5.73 1.66
N ALA A 82 -2.88 -4.63 2.13
CA ALA A 82 -2.87 -4.31 3.57
C ALA A 82 -3.60 -5.35 4.42
N ALA A 83 -4.68 -5.93 3.90
CA ALA A 83 -5.47 -6.92 4.65
C ALA A 83 -4.70 -8.20 4.95
N GLU A 84 -3.75 -8.55 4.10
CA GLU A 84 -3.05 -9.82 4.16
C GLU A 84 -2.07 -9.91 5.33
N SER A 85 -1.46 -8.80 5.71
CA SER A 85 -0.39 -8.79 6.71
C SER A 85 -0.88 -8.89 8.15
N HIS A 86 -2.18 -9.12 8.38
CA HIS A 86 -2.76 -9.07 9.73
C HIS A 86 -3.47 -10.37 10.13
N VAL A 87 -3.09 -11.50 9.55
CA VAL A 87 -3.75 -12.77 9.83
C VAL A 87 -3.71 -13.12 11.32
N ASP A 88 -2.55 -13.01 11.96
CA ASP A 88 -2.41 -13.35 13.36
C ASP A 88 -3.24 -12.43 14.25
N ARG A 89 -3.29 -11.14 13.95
CA ARG A 89 -4.09 -10.20 14.72
C ARG A 89 -5.58 -10.38 14.49
N SER A 90 -5.99 -10.86 13.34
CA SER A 90 -7.40 -11.14 13.09
C SER A 90 -7.91 -12.28 13.96
N ILE A 91 -7.04 -13.20 14.36
CA ILE A 91 -7.39 -14.27 15.30
C ILE A 91 -7.62 -13.72 16.69
N GLU A 92 -6.77 -12.77 17.14
CA GLU A 92 -6.87 -12.18 18.47
C GLU A 92 -8.01 -11.17 18.58
N ASN A 93 -8.17 -10.32 17.58
CA ASN A 93 -9.14 -9.22 17.59
C ASN A 93 -9.84 -9.09 16.23
N PRO A 94 -10.71 -10.04 15.88
CA PRO A 94 -11.31 -10.07 14.54
C PRO A 94 -12.17 -8.84 14.23
N SER A 95 -12.87 -8.28 15.23
CA SER A 95 -13.71 -7.10 15.01
C SER A 95 -12.88 -5.88 14.61
N ILE A 96 -11.77 -5.65 15.31
CA ILE A 96 -10.87 -4.52 15.02
C ILE A 96 -10.23 -4.70 13.66
N PHE A 97 -9.81 -5.93 13.34
CA PHE A 97 -9.21 -6.24 12.05
C PHE A 97 -10.17 -5.95 10.90
N LEU A 98 -11.42 -6.43 11.00
CA LEU A 98 -12.44 -6.21 9.97
C LEU A 98 -12.76 -4.72 9.82
N GLU A 99 -12.92 -4.02 10.92
CA GLU A 99 -13.22 -2.59 10.90
C GLU A 99 -12.12 -1.81 10.20
N THR A 100 -10.87 -2.06 10.56
CA THR A 100 -9.72 -1.40 9.94
C THR A 100 -9.65 -1.66 8.45
N ASN A 101 -9.89 -2.90 8.04
CA ASN A 101 -9.87 -3.25 6.61
C ASN A 101 -11.00 -2.60 5.84
N ILE A 102 -12.20 -2.55 6.41
CA ILE A 102 -13.35 -1.92 5.76
C ILE A 102 -13.11 -0.42 5.61
N ILE A 103 -12.69 0.25 6.67
CA ILE A 103 -12.43 1.69 6.65
C ILE A 103 -11.29 2.01 5.68
N GLY A 104 -10.18 1.31 5.79
CA GLY A 104 -9.02 1.55 4.94
C GLY A 104 -9.33 1.33 3.47
N THR A 105 -10.02 0.25 3.13
CA THR A 105 -10.44 -0.02 1.75
C THR A 105 -11.35 1.09 1.23
N SER A 106 -12.30 1.53 2.07
CA SER A 106 -13.21 2.61 1.70
C SER A 106 -12.46 3.91 1.41
N VAL A 107 -11.48 4.26 2.24
CA VAL A 107 -10.64 5.45 2.04
C VAL A 107 -9.91 5.37 0.71
N LEU A 108 -9.29 4.23 0.42
CA LEU A 108 -8.55 4.04 -0.84
C LEU A 108 -9.46 4.12 -2.06
N MET A 109 -10.62 3.49 -1.99
CA MET A 109 -11.56 3.51 -3.11
C MET A 109 -12.13 4.90 -3.35
N ASP A 110 -12.42 5.64 -2.29
CA ASP A 110 -12.89 7.02 -2.40
C ASP A 110 -11.80 7.90 -3.03
N ALA A 111 -10.55 7.72 -2.62
CA ALA A 111 -9.43 8.45 -3.19
C ALA A 111 -9.27 8.14 -4.68
N CYS A 112 -9.42 6.88 -5.06
CA CYS A 112 -9.32 6.50 -6.47
C CYS A 112 -10.39 7.19 -7.33
N ARG A 113 -11.61 7.31 -6.81
CA ARG A 113 -12.66 8.02 -7.53
C ARG A 113 -12.44 9.53 -7.57
N MET A 114 -11.97 10.08 -6.46
CA MET A 114 -11.82 11.53 -6.31
C MET A 114 -10.68 12.11 -7.15
N PHE A 115 -9.60 11.36 -7.32
CA PHE A 115 -8.39 11.86 -7.97
C PHE A 115 -8.18 11.36 -9.40
N GLY A 116 -9.22 10.95 -10.10
CA GLY A 116 -9.16 10.75 -11.54
C GLY A 116 -9.40 9.35 -12.06
N ASN A 117 -10.34 8.60 -11.49
CA ASN A 117 -10.67 7.25 -11.96
C ASN A 117 -9.48 6.31 -11.95
N ILE A 118 -8.75 6.30 -10.86
CA ILE A 118 -7.57 5.47 -10.67
C ILE A 118 -8.01 4.01 -10.52
N ARG A 119 -7.28 3.10 -11.16
CA ARG A 119 -7.57 1.66 -11.03
C ARG A 119 -7.27 1.18 -9.62
N TYR A 120 -8.16 0.35 -9.10
CA TYR A 120 -8.02 -0.21 -7.77
C TYR A 120 -8.02 -1.74 -7.84
N HIS A 121 -7.01 -2.37 -7.24
CA HIS A 121 -6.90 -3.82 -7.14
C HIS A 121 -6.79 -4.23 -5.68
N GLN A 122 -7.70 -5.08 -5.24
CA GLN A 122 -7.69 -5.64 -3.90
C GLN A 122 -7.10 -7.05 -3.97
N VAL A 123 -6.03 -7.28 -3.20
CA VAL A 123 -5.44 -8.60 -3.06
C VAL A 123 -5.85 -9.17 -1.71
N SER A 124 -6.52 -10.29 -1.72
CA SER A 124 -7.02 -10.95 -0.52
C SER A 124 -6.28 -12.26 -0.24
#